data_38ca72443c631ca3b98c49fcc9521e66
#
_entry.id   38ca72443c631ca3b98c49fcc9521e66
#
_cell.length_a   1.000
_cell.length_b   1.000
_cell.length_c   1.000
_cell.angle_alpha   90.00
_cell.angle_beta   90.00
_cell.angle_gamma   90.00
#
_symmetry.space_group_name_H-M   'P 1'
#
loop_
_entity.id
_entity.type
_entity.pdbx_description
1 polymer ?
#
loop_
_entity_poly.entity_id
_entity_poly.type
_entity_poly.pdbx_seq_one_letter_code
_entity_poly.pdbx_strand_id
1 'polypeptide(L)'
;MNFGWAIEQLKAGNKVTRKGWNGKGMYLWLMPAATVKAEWCKEPVLKKLAEENGGEIECLGTIRMFTHDSTGRNAILTGWLASQSDMLAEDWDYACVSPENEQRSCCCSSGCIVQ
;
A
#
# COMPACT_ATOMS: atom_id res chain seq x y z
N MET A 1 2.58 11.86 -12.86
CA MET A 1 1.72 12.49 -11.84
C MET A 1 2.52 12.81 -10.60
N ASN A 2 2.07 13.78 -9.84
CA ASN A 2 2.81 14.15 -8.64
C ASN A 2 2.38 13.33 -7.42
N PHE A 3 3.04 13.57 -6.29
CA PHE A 3 2.79 12.81 -5.07
C PHE A 3 1.38 13.08 -4.51
N GLY A 4 0.88 14.30 -4.66
CA GLY A 4 -0.49 14.62 -4.24
C GLY A 4 -1.51 13.75 -4.95
N TRP A 5 -1.32 13.57 -6.25
CA TRP A 5 -2.18 12.66 -7.02
C TRP A 5 -2.07 11.23 -6.48
N ALA A 6 -0.85 10.80 -6.16
CA ALA A 6 -0.64 9.44 -5.65
C ALA A 6 -1.38 9.23 -4.34
N ILE A 7 -1.33 10.21 -3.44
CA ILE A 7 -2.03 10.12 -2.16
C ILE A 7 -3.54 10.02 -2.37
N GLU A 8 -4.08 10.82 -3.30
CA GLU A 8 -5.52 10.76 -3.57
C GLU A 8 -5.92 9.39 -4.12
N GLN A 9 -5.07 8.81 -4.98
CA GLN A 9 -5.36 7.48 -5.51
C GLN A 9 -5.29 6.41 -4.43
N LEU A 10 -4.35 6.52 -3.50
CA LEU A 10 -4.28 5.59 -2.39
C LEU A 10 -5.55 5.66 -1.53
N LYS A 11 -6.03 6.87 -1.26
CA LYS A 11 -7.26 7.04 -0.48
C LYS A 11 -8.47 6.48 -1.21
N ALA A 12 -8.43 6.48 -2.54
CA ALA A 12 -9.52 5.93 -3.34
C ALA A 12 -9.46 4.41 -3.46
N GLY A 13 -8.42 3.78 -2.91
CA GLY A 13 -8.28 2.33 -2.94
C GLY A 13 -7.45 1.80 -4.08
N ASN A 14 -6.77 2.67 -4.81
CA ASN A 14 -5.96 2.26 -5.95
C ASN A 14 -4.52 2.00 -5.56
N LYS A 15 -3.83 1.23 -6.38
CA LYS A 15 -2.40 0.95 -6.20
C LYS A 15 -1.60 1.90 -7.07
N VAL A 16 -0.52 2.43 -6.53
CA VAL A 16 0.32 3.38 -7.27
C VAL A 16 1.77 2.96 -7.22
N THR A 17 2.53 3.43 -8.18
CA THR A 17 3.96 3.15 -8.28
C THR A 17 4.67 4.33 -8.89
N ARG A 18 5.99 4.31 -8.84
CA ARG A 18 6.83 5.31 -9.52
C ARG A 18 7.61 4.63 -10.62
N LYS A 19 7.69 5.29 -11.78
CA LYS A 19 8.51 4.77 -12.87
C LYS A 19 9.98 4.72 -12.47
N GLY A 20 10.40 5.65 -11.62
CA GLY A 20 11.79 5.70 -11.14
C GLY A 20 12.20 4.54 -10.25
N TRP A 21 11.28 3.69 -9.86
CA TRP A 21 11.61 2.51 -9.07
C TRP A 21 12.13 1.35 -9.93
N ASN A 22 12.51 1.65 -11.15
CA ASN A 22 13.24 0.73 -12.01
C ASN A 22 12.52 -0.57 -12.35
N GLY A 23 11.21 -0.50 -12.47
CA GLY A 23 10.45 -1.64 -12.98
C GLY A 23 10.52 -2.90 -12.15
N LYS A 24 10.76 -2.78 -10.87
CA LYS A 24 10.88 -3.95 -10.01
C LYS A 24 9.54 -4.49 -9.55
N GLY A 25 8.45 -3.97 -10.06
CA GLY A 25 7.14 -4.45 -9.66
C GLY A 25 6.69 -3.96 -8.31
N MET A 26 7.39 -3.00 -7.72
CA MET A 26 7.01 -2.44 -6.44
C MET A 26 5.82 -1.50 -6.59
N TYR A 27 4.93 -1.54 -5.61
CA TYR A 27 3.78 -0.63 -5.62
C TYR A 27 3.28 -0.41 -4.20
N LEU A 28 2.45 0.61 -4.05
CA LEU A 28 1.88 1.00 -2.76
C LEU A 28 0.38 0.79 -2.79
N TRP A 29 -0.19 0.53 -1.62
CA TRP A 29 -1.64 0.59 -1.42
C TRP A 29 -1.89 1.04 0.00
N LEU A 30 -3.12 1.50 0.26
CA LEU A 30 -3.49 1.96 1.58
C LEU A 30 -4.23 0.86 2.32
N MET A 31 -3.74 0.54 3.51
CA MET A 31 -4.48 -0.29 4.45
C MET A 31 -5.33 0.67 5.29
N PRO A 32 -6.66 0.65 5.14
CA PRO A 32 -7.49 1.64 5.82
C PRO A 32 -7.51 1.45 7.33
N ALA A 33 -7.84 2.52 8.02
CA ALA A 33 -8.01 2.45 9.46
C ALA A 33 -9.16 1.51 9.81
N ALA A 34 -9.05 0.85 10.95
CA ALA A 34 -10.09 -0.08 11.38
C ALA A 34 -10.08 -0.20 12.90
N THR A 35 -11.26 -0.40 13.46
CA THR A 35 -11.36 -0.71 14.89
C THR A 35 -11.24 -2.23 15.03
N VAL A 36 -10.29 -2.69 15.82
CA VAL A 36 -10.11 -4.12 16.04
C VAL A 36 -10.49 -4.49 17.45
N LYS A 37 -11.17 -5.62 17.61
CA LYS A 37 -11.56 -6.11 18.92
C LYS A 37 -10.47 -6.99 19.48
N ALA A 38 -10.32 -6.94 20.81
CA ALA A 38 -9.28 -7.73 21.48
C ALA A 38 -9.35 -9.20 21.10
N GLU A 39 -10.54 -9.73 20.95
CA GLU A 39 -10.72 -11.15 20.63
C GLU A 39 -10.24 -11.51 19.24
N TRP A 40 -10.06 -10.52 18.37
CA TRP A 40 -9.55 -10.76 17.01
C TRP A 40 -8.04 -10.62 16.91
N CYS A 41 -7.40 -10.10 17.96
CA CYS A 41 -5.97 -9.80 17.90
C CYS A 41 -5.17 -11.05 18.17
N LYS A 42 -4.20 -11.32 17.30
CA LYS A 42 -3.29 -12.43 17.51
C LYS A 42 -1.98 -11.97 18.12
N GLU A 43 -1.65 -10.70 17.94
CA GLU A 43 -0.41 -10.16 18.49
C GLU A 43 -0.64 -9.83 19.95
N PRO A 44 0.19 -10.37 20.87
CA PRO A 44 -0.05 -10.18 22.30
C PRO A 44 -0.09 -8.74 22.77
N VAL A 45 0.79 -7.89 22.27
CA VAL A 45 0.83 -6.49 22.68
C VAL A 45 -0.44 -5.78 22.25
N LEU A 46 -0.85 -5.98 21.00
CA LEU A 46 -2.06 -5.33 20.49
C LEU A 46 -3.29 -5.82 21.25
N LYS A 47 -3.36 -7.10 21.51
CA LYS A 47 -4.48 -7.67 22.26
C LYS A 47 -4.59 -7.05 23.65
N LYS A 48 -3.45 -6.90 24.33
CA LYS A 48 -3.45 -6.32 25.66
C LYS A 48 -3.90 -4.87 25.64
N LEU A 49 -3.41 -4.10 24.64
CA LEU A 49 -3.80 -2.71 24.52
C LEU A 49 -5.30 -2.58 24.25
N ALA A 50 -5.85 -3.44 23.41
CA ALA A 50 -7.27 -3.42 23.11
C ALA A 50 -8.08 -3.77 24.37
N GLU A 51 -7.63 -4.76 25.14
CA GLU A 51 -8.31 -5.15 26.39
C GLU A 51 -8.31 -4.00 27.39
N GLU A 52 -7.19 -3.29 27.49
CA GLU A 52 -7.09 -2.16 28.40
C GLU A 52 -7.88 -0.95 27.92
N ASN A 53 -8.25 -0.94 26.65
CA ASN A 53 -9.01 0.16 26.07
C ASN A 53 -10.50 -0.18 25.92
N GLY A 54 -11.00 -1.02 26.81
CA GLY A 54 -12.42 -1.32 26.79
C GLY A 54 -12.83 -2.42 25.82
N GLY A 55 -11.88 -3.21 25.35
CA GLY A 55 -12.16 -4.34 24.49
C GLY A 55 -11.89 -4.15 23.01
N GLU A 56 -11.56 -2.94 22.60
CA GLU A 56 -11.24 -2.67 21.20
C GLU A 56 -10.34 -1.46 21.10
N ILE A 57 -9.64 -1.34 19.98
CA ILE A 57 -8.73 -0.22 19.77
C ILE A 57 -8.71 0.13 18.28
N GLU A 58 -8.54 1.42 18.00
CA GLU A 58 -8.48 1.91 16.64
C GLU A 58 -7.07 1.70 16.08
N CYS A 59 -6.98 1.04 14.93
CA CYS A 59 -5.72 0.92 14.21
C CYS A 59 -5.74 1.91 13.06
N LEU A 60 -4.80 2.85 13.09
CA LEU A 60 -4.75 3.88 12.06
C LEU A 60 -4.36 3.29 10.73
N GLY A 61 -4.78 3.93 9.64
CA GLY A 61 -4.43 3.48 8.31
C GLY A 61 -2.94 3.64 8.05
N THR A 62 -2.38 2.77 7.23
CA THR A 62 -0.97 2.83 6.87
C THR A 62 -0.81 2.59 5.37
N ILE A 63 0.24 3.18 4.80
CA ILE A 63 0.61 2.90 3.42
C ILE A 63 1.56 1.72 3.45
N ARG A 64 1.23 0.69 2.67
CA ARG A 64 2.05 -0.51 2.57
C ARG A 64 2.71 -0.57 1.22
N MET A 65 3.86 -1.23 1.15
CA MET A 65 4.58 -1.38 -0.09
C MET A 65 4.83 -2.85 -0.39
N PHE A 66 4.49 -3.26 -1.60
CA PHE A 66 4.93 -4.56 -2.10
C PHE A 66 6.33 -4.39 -2.66
N THR A 67 7.26 -5.17 -2.16
CA THR A 67 8.66 -5.05 -2.53
C THR A 67 9.34 -6.42 -2.49
N HIS A 68 10.65 -6.42 -2.42
CA HIS A 68 11.44 -7.64 -2.33
C HIS A 68 12.46 -7.48 -1.22
N ASP A 69 12.74 -8.56 -0.52
CA ASP A 69 13.77 -8.51 0.52
C ASP A 69 15.16 -8.63 -0.11
N SER A 70 16.19 -8.66 0.74
CA SER A 70 17.57 -8.67 0.26
C SER A 70 17.92 -9.95 -0.53
N THR A 71 17.10 -10.98 -0.43
CA THR A 71 17.32 -12.23 -1.17
C THR A 71 16.48 -12.30 -2.44
N GLY A 72 15.68 -11.27 -2.72
CA GLY A 72 14.84 -11.24 -3.90
C GLY A 72 13.45 -11.84 -3.71
N ARG A 73 13.12 -12.27 -2.50
CA ARG A 73 11.78 -12.82 -2.23
C ARG A 73 10.76 -11.70 -2.06
N ASN A 74 9.53 -11.98 -2.47
CA ASN A 74 8.44 -11.02 -2.31
C ASN A 74 8.24 -10.69 -0.83
N ALA A 75 8.06 -9.42 -0.54
CA ALA A 75 7.93 -8.95 0.84
C ALA A 75 6.98 -7.75 0.91
N ILE A 76 6.40 -7.56 2.08
CA ILE A 76 5.51 -6.43 2.32
C ILE A 76 6.14 -5.55 3.40
N LEU A 77 6.29 -4.27 3.08
CA LEU A 77 6.72 -3.28 4.07
C LEU A 77 5.50 -2.54 4.56
N THR A 78 5.16 -2.74 5.83
CA THR A 78 4.04 -2.02 6.41
C THR A 78 4.56 -0.71 6.99
N GLY A 79 3.81 0.37 6.75
CA GLY A 79 4.27 1.68 7.22
C GLY A 79 5.36 2.28 6.35
N TRP A 80 5.16 2.26 5.03
CA TRP A 80 6.11 2.87 4.10
C TRP A 80 6.25 4.36 4.34
N LEU A 81 7.48 4.85 4.34
CA LEU A 81 7.77 6.27 4.54
C LEU A 81 8.33 6.86 3.26
N ALA A 82 7.69 7.93 2.79
CA ALA A 82 8.13 8.58 1.55
C ALA A 82 9.44 9.34 1.78
N SER A 83 10.39 9.15 0.87
CA SER A 83 11.60 9.96 0.89
C SER A 83 11.32 11.31 0.25
N GLN A 84 12.29 12.24 0.36
CA GLN A 84 12.15 13.52 -0.31
C GLN A 84 12.00 13.31 -1.82
N SER A 85 12.79 12.40 -2.38
CA SER A 85 12.68 12.08 -3.81
C SER A 85 11.30 11.61 -4.18
N ASP A 86 10.69 10.79 -3.34
CA ASP A 86 9.35 10.29 -3.60
C ASP A 86 8.31 11.42 -3.55
N MET A 87 8.43 12.29 -2.55
CA MET A 87 7.47 13.37 -2.38
C MET A 87 7.52 14.40 -3.49
N LEU A 88 8.71 14.61 -4.06
CA LEU A 88 8.89 15.61 -5.10
C LEU A 88 8.85 15.03 -6.51
N ALA A 89 8.64 13.74 -6.63
CA ALA A 89 8.63 13.07 -7.94
C ALA A 89 7.39 13.44 -8.75
N GLU A 90 7.56 13.44 -10.06
CA GLU A 90 6.46 13.68 -10.99
C GLU A 90 6.15 12.44 -11.83
N ASP A 91 6.71 11.29 -11.46
CA ASP A 91 6.59 10.07 -12.25
C ASP A 91 5.65 9.03 -11.60
N TRP A 92 4.78 9.47 -10.72
CA TRP A 92 3.78 8.59 -10.12
C TRP A 92 2.75 8.15 -11.15
N ASP A 93 2.30 6.91 -11.05
CA ASP A 93 1.31 6.37 -11.96
C ASP A 93 0.59 5.20 -11.28
N TYR A 94 -0.47 4.71 -11.90
CA TYR A 94 -1.12 3.51 -11.41
C TYR A 94 -0.19 2.32 -11.54
N ALA A 95 -0.26 1.41 -10.59
CA ALA A 95 0.50 0.18 -10.68
C ALA A 95 -0.26 -0.79 -11.57
N CYS A 96 0.41 -1.29 -12.60
CA CYS A 96 -0.15 -2.31 -13.47
C CYS A 96 0.20 -3.66 -12.87
N VAL A 97 -0.65 -4.14 -11.98
CA VAL A 97 -0.39 -5.40 -11.33
C VAL A 97 -0.84 -6.50 -12.26
N SER A 98 0.03 -7.39 -12.50
CA SER A 98 -0.29 -8.50 -13.35
C SER A 98 -1.46 -9.24 -12.80
N PRO A 99 -2.43 -9.43 -13.57
CA PRO A 99 -3.56 -10.09 -13.09
C PRO A 99 -3.37 -11.50 -13.29
N GLU A 100 -3.02 -12.03 -12.73
CA GLU A 100 -3.25 -13.23 -12.98
C GLU A 100 -4.65 -13.25 -12.93
N ASN A 101 -4.63 -12.26 -12.94
CA ASN A 101 -5.41 -11.75 -13.04
C ASN A 101 -5.90 -10.90 -13.83
N GLU A 102 -5.52 -10.75 -14.22
CA GLU A 102 -5.86 -9.98 -14.78
C GLU A 102 -6.00 -9.70 -15.87
N GLN A 103 -6.27 -9.64 -16.32
CA GLN A 103 -6.43 -9.31 -17.15
C GLN A 103 -6.60 -8.36 -17.77
N ARG A 104 -6.45 -7.81 -17.68
CA ARG A 104 -6.51 -6.80 -17.90
C ARG A 104 -5.91 -6.05 -18.35
N SER A 105 -5.62 -5.73 -18.50
CA SER A 105 -4.98 -5.02 -18.59
C SER A 105 -4.56 -4.21 -18.59
N CYS A 106 -4.17 -3.88 -18.41
CA CYS A 106 -3.72 -3.19 -18.24
C CYS A 106 -3.42 -2.43 -18.45
N CYS A 107 -3.12 -2.07 -18.36
CA CYS A 107 -2.78 -1.45 -18.39
C CYS A 107 -2.47 -0.62 -18.64
N CYS A 108 -2.08 -0.33 -18.66
CA CYS A 108 -1.76 0.45 -18.61
C CYS A 108 -1.78 1.44 -19.28
N SER A 109 -1.53 1.88 -19.27
CA SER A 109 -1.54 2.81 -19.63
C SER A 109 -2.32 3.33 -20.14
N SER A 110 -2.31 3.67 -20.04
CA SER A 110 -3.08 4.10 -20.24
C SER A 110 -4.02 3.57 -20.23
N GLY A 111 -4.31 3.25 -19.95
CA GLY A 111 -5.13 2.76 -19.68
C GLY A 111 -5.19 1.72 -19.19
N CYS A 112 -5.28 1.40 -18.88
CA CYS A 112 -5.54 0.35 -18.49
C CYS A 112 -6.05 0.42 -17.48
N ILE A 113 -6.54 0.62 -17.20
CA ILE A 113 -6.90 0.34 -16.43
C ILE A 113 -7.44 -0.05 -16.14
N VAL A 114 -7.77 -0.29 -15.84
CA VAL A 114 -8.17 -0.86 -15.51
C VAL A 114 -8.49 -1.21 -15.16
N GLN A 115 -8.75 -1.22 -14.94
CA GLN A 115 -9.05 -1.77 -14.35
C GLN A 115 -9.41 -1.97 -13.88
#